data_f86955e3a84066a571e0f9cb3cc1e2f0
#
_entry.id   f86955e3a84066a571e0f9cb3cc1e2f0
#
_cell.length_a   1.000
_cell.length_b   1.000
_cell.length_c   1.000
_cell.angle_alpha   90.00
_cell.angle_beta   90.00
_cell.angle_gamma   90.00
#
_symmetry.space_group_name_H-M   'P 1'
#
loop_
_entity.id
_entity.type
_entity.pdbx_description
1 polymer ?
#
loop_
_entity_poly.entity_id
_entity_poly.type
_entity_poly.pdbx_seq_one_letter_code
_entity_poly.pdbx_strand_id
1 'polypeptide(L)'
;MRIVAVFQRSTASALLCLMSLAMLAGCNKIENRPKMKIGYMNCNNEEETTGRFTPMTRYLSEKTGVDFEFVPVDTNDFEKRFKSGEFAFTHSNSILYVILKEHHDLILLASEKRGKFGPRTAGTIIVRKDSGITKLSELKGKRIAFGPMLAPTGYMAEYDLMLRNGIDPESFLGNWSIPNGSYKHEKIIYKVLYGEVDAGAAPILDLEVMSREGKISQDDFVILGQSPLIPYCTFGAAKNTEPKLVEKVRKALLDLKPTDTVEVNGERVKVMKAAWIDGFEELTDKDYDPIREMAKRVNMPPYQKY
;
A
#
# COMPACT_ATOMS: atom_id res chain seq x y z
N MET A 1 82.36 2.78 -29.31
CA MET A 1 81.35 1.69 -29.11
C MET A 1 80.71 1.86 -27.82
N ARG A 2 79.54 2.54 -27.76
CA ARG A 2 78.57 2.70 -26.63
C ARG A 2 77.60 3.84 -26.95
N ILE A 3 76.59 3.61 -27.74
CA ILE A 3 75.39 4.41 -27.89
C ILE A 3 74.31 3.47 -28.42
N VAL A 4 73.64 2.73 -27.59
CA VAL A 4 72.29 2.16 -27.85
C VAL A 4 71.73 1.69 -26.47
N ALA A 5 71.08 2.48 -25.73
CA ALA A 5 70.19 2.05 -24.63
C ALA A 5 69.49 3.27 -23.91
N VAL A 6 68.74 4.11 -24.62
CA VAL A 6 67.94 5.17 -23.97
C VAL A 6 66.54 5.33 -24.57
N PHE A 7 66.06 4.51 -25.50
CA PHE A 7 64.82 4.78 -26.21
C PHE A 7 63.66 3.79 -25.92
N GLN A 8 63.68 3.02 -24.82
CA GLN A 8 62.61 2.04 -24.53
C GLN A 8 61.85 2.23 -23.21
N ARG A 9 62.02 3.37 -22.49
CA ARG A 9 61.31 3.60 -21.21
C ARG A 9 60.18 4.64 -21.25
N SER A 10 59.90 5.30 -22.36
CA SER A 10 58.91 6.38 -22.43
C SER A 10 57.53 5.97 -22.96
N THR A 11 57.40 4.80 -23.60
CA THR A 11 56.08 4.36 -24.16
C THR A 11 55.18 3.59 -23.18
N ALA A 12 55.78 2.94 -22.19
CA ALA A 12 54.99 2.20 -21.17
C ALA A 12 54.28 3.10 -20.16
N SER A 13 54.86 4.27 -19.83
CA SER A 13 54.24 5.22 -18.87
C SER A 13 53.08 6.00 -19.47
N ALA A 14 53.03 6.24 -20.77
CA ALA A 14 51.96 6.94 -21.44
C ALA A 14 50.69 6.08 -21.59
N LEU A 15 50.83 4.74 -21.76
CA LEU A 15 49.68 3.83 -21.83
C LEU A 15 49.00 3.59 -20.48
N LEU A 16 49.77 3.62 -19.36
CA LEU A 16 49.18 3.48 -18.02
C LEU A 16 48.38 4.72 -17.60
N CYS A 17 48.80 5.93 -18.00
CA CYS A 17 48.02 7.15 -17.72
C CYS A 17 46.72 7.26 -18.53
N LEU A 18 46.65 6.70 -19.74
CA LEU A 18 45.41 6.69 -20.54
C LEU A 18 44.39 5.67 -20.05
N MET A 19 44.80 4.54 -19.46
CA MET A 19 43.90 3.58 -18.84
C MET A 19 43.33 4.06 -17.49
N SER A 20 44.04 4.87 -16.71
CA SER A 20 43.53 5.44 -15.46
C SER A 20 42.53 6.58 -15.67
N LEU A 21 42.60 7.31 -16.80
CA LEU A 21 41.58 8.34 -17.13
C LEU A 21 40.28 7.73 -17.64
N ALA A 22 40.26 6.54 -18.22
CA ALA A 22 39.06 5.86 -18.69
C ALA A 22 38.21 5.29 -17.55
N MET A 23 38.78 5.02 -16.36
CA MET A 23 38.00 4.55 -15.18
C MET A 23 37.34 5.67 -14.39
N LEU A 24 37.72 6.93 -14.58
CA LEU A 24 37.10 8.08 -13.93
C LEU A 24 35.88 8.64 -14.70
N ALA A 25 35.70 8.24 -15.96
CA ALA A 25 34.55 8.68 -16.76
C ALA A 25 33.25 7.89 -16.48
N GLY A 26 33.30 6.84 -15.66
CA GLY A 26 32.13 5.99 -15.31
C GLY A 26 31.27 6.49 -14.17
N CYS A 27 31.73 7.48 -13.38
CA CYS A 27 31.02 7.91 -12.16
C CYS A 27 30.11 9.14 -12.32
N ASN A 28 30.05 9.79 -13.49
CA ASN A 28 29.30 11.05 -13.67
C ASN A 28 27.90 10.90 -14.30
N LYS A 29 27.28 9.73 -14.26
CA LYS A 29 25.91 9.54 -14.77
C LYS A 29 24.80 9.69 -13.72
N ILE A 30 25.11 9.97 -12.47
CA ILE A 30 24.13 10.00 -11.37
C ILE A 30 23.57 11.42 -11.11
N GLU A 31 24.26 12.48 -11.51
CA GLU A 31 23.89 13.87 -11.13
C GLU A 31 22.77 14.54 -11.94
N ASN A 32 22.19 13.92 -12.96
CA ASN A 32 21.20 14.58 -13.83
C ASN A 32 19.90 13.77 -14.04
N ARG A 33 19.49 12.95 -13.06
CA ARG A 33 18.18 12.30 -13.14
C ARG A 33 17.07 13.28 -12.71
N PRO A 34 15.95 13.33 -13.45
CA PRO A 34 14.78 14.09 -12.98
C PRO A 34 14.38 13.62 -11.58
N LYS A 35 14.15 14.55 -10.66
CA LYS A 35 13.68 14.25 -9.31
C LYS A 35 12.16 14.34 -9.26
N MET A 36 11.52 13.33 -8.70
CA MET A 36 10.08 13.30 -8.49
C MET A 36 9.74 12.63 -7.17
N LYS A 37 8.55 12.89 -6.64
CA LYS A 37 8.11 12.32 -5.37
C LYS A 37 6.97 11.33 -5.58
N ILE A 38 6.98 10.27 -4.76
CA ILE A 38 5.88 9.32 -4.61
C ILE A 38 5.32 9.46 -3.20
N GLY A 39 4.03 9.83 -3.08
CA GLY A 39 3.32 9.86 -1.81
C GLY A 39 2.87 8.45 -1.43
N TYR A 40 3.29 7.98 -0.27
CA TYR A 40 2.88 6.69 0.29
C TYR A 40 1.98 6.90 1.50
N MET A 41 0.77 6.38 1.44
CA MET A 41 -0.14 6.41 2.57
C MET A 41 0.44 5.60 3.74
N ASN A 42 0.47 6.20 4.93
CA ASN A 42 0.83 5.49 6.15
C ASN A 42 -0.23 4.45 6.49
N CYS A 43 0.12 3.16 6.36
CA CYS A 43 -0.80 2.06 6.68
C CYS A 43 -0.91 1.81 8.18
N ASN A 44 0.23 1.76 8.89
CA ASN A 44 0.29 1.53 10.34
C ASN A 44 0.97 2.70 11.07
N ASN A 45 2.17 3.03 10.63
CA ASN A 45 2.95 4.19 11.06
C ASN A 45 3.99 4.52 9.99
N GLU A 46 4.64 5.67 10.14
CA GLU A 46 5.63 6.16 9.18
C GLU A 46 6.87 5.25 9.09
N GLU A 47 7.38 4.76 10.22
CA GLU A 47 8.57 3.90 10.27
C GLU A 47 8.35 2.60 9.48
N GLU A 48 7.23 1.92 9.73
CA GLU A 48 6.88 0.69 9.02
C GLU A 48 6.65 0.95 7.52
N THR A 49 5.93 2.03 7.18
CA THR A 49 5.68 2.43 5.80
C THR A 49 6.99 2.73 5.07
N THR A 50 7.93 3.41 5.74
CA THR A 50 9.28 3.69 5.22
C THR A 50 10.05 2.40 4.97
N GLY A 51 10.07 1.48 5.93
CA GLY A 51 10.76 0.19 5.78
C GLY A 51 10.19 -0.65 4.62
N ARG A 52 8.87 -0.63 4.43
CA ARG A 52 8.18 -1.37 3.36
C ARG A 52 8.45 -0.80 1.98
N PHE A 53 8.37 0.51 1.81
CA PHE A 53 8.29 1.13 0.48
C PHE A 53 9.55 1.89 0.04
N THR A 54 10.56 2.09 0.89
CA THR A 54 11.87 2.58 0.45
C THR A 54 12.50 1.66 -0.61
N PRO A 55 12.50 0.31 -0.44
CA PRO A 55 12.98 -0.60 -1.50
C PRO A 55 12.19 -0.49 -2.80
N MET A 56 10.85 -0.30 -2.72
CA MET A 56 10.00 -0.11 -3.89
C MET A 56 10.33 1.18 -4.64
N THR A 57 10.50 2.29 -3.90
CA THR A 57 10.88 3.59 -4.45
C THR A 57 12.22 3.51 -5.18
N ARG A 58 13.21 2.83 -4.57
CA ARG A 58 14.52 2.58 -5.19
C ARG A 58 14.42 1.75 -6.46
N TYR A 59 13.64 0.66 -6.42
CA TYR A 59 13.37 -0.19 -7.58
C TYR A 59 12.77 0.62 -8.74
N LEU A 60 11.74 1.43 -8.47
CA LEU A 60 11.13 2.28 -9.49
C LEU A 60 12.14 3.29 -10.05
N SER A 61 13.01 3.87 -9.21
CA SER A 61 14.07 4.77 -9.66
C SER A 61 15.05 4.08 -10.61
N GLU A 62 15.47 2.85 -10.30
CA GLU A 62 16.39 2.06 -11.15
C GLU A 62 15.75 1.67 -12.49
N LYS A 63 14.46 1.28 -12.48
CA LYS A 63 13.75 0.83 -13.69
C LYS A 63 13.37 1.97 -14.63
N THR A 64 13.09 3.15 -14.10
CA THR A 64 12.60 4.28 -14.91
C THR A 64 13.66 5.28 -15.31
N GLY A 65 14.77 5.34 -14.55
CA GLY A 65 15.81 6.36 -14.70
C GLY A 65 15.44 7.72 -14.09
N VAL A 66 14.36 7.79 -13.32
CA VAL A 66 13.95 8.96 -12.52
C VAL A 66 14.41 8.75 -11.08
N ASP A 67 14.87 9.80 -10.42
CA ASP A 67 15.24 9.76 -9.00
C ASP A 67 13.97 10.01 -8.17
N PHE A 68 13.32 8.94 -7.73
CA PHE A 68 12.13 9.04 -6.90
C PHE A 68 12.49 9.22 -5.43
N GLU A 69 11.83 10.18 -4.79
CA GLU A 69 11.86 10.42 -3.35
C GLU A 69 10.61 9.79 -2.70
N PHE A 70 10.81 9.04 -1.62
CA PHE A 70 9.76 8.49 -0.77
C PHE A 70 9.18 9.60 0.12
N VAL A 71 7.84 9.75 0.13
CA VAL A 71 7.15 10.71 0.99
C VAL A 71 6.06 10.00 1.78
N PRO A 72 6.21 9.81 3.10
CA PRO A 72 5.15 9.26 3.94
C PRO A 72 4.05 10.30 4.14
N VAL A 73 2.79 9.87 4.08
CA VAL A 73 1.63 10.76 4.14
C VAL A 73 0.52 10.12 4.97
N ASP A 74 0.05 10.85 5.98
CA ASP A 74 -1.13 10.42 6.73
C ASP A 74 -2.39 10.44 5.86
N THR A 75 -3.26 9.46 6.08
CA THR A 75 -4.47 9.26 5.29
C THR A 75 -5.33 10.54 5.21
N ASN A 76 -5.47 11.27 6.31
CA ASN A 76 -6.28 12.49 6.37
C ASN A 76 -5.68 13.68 5.62
N ASP A 77 -4.36 13.72 5.45
CA ASP A 77 -3.65 14.78 4.74
C ASP A 77 -3.37 14.44 3.27
N PHE A 78 -3.66 13.21 2.86
CA PHE A 78 -3.21 12.66 1.59
C PHE A 78 -3.74 13.47 0.39
N GLU A 79 -5.05 13.72 0.33
CA GLU A 79 -5.65 14.50 -0.75
C GLU A 79 -5.14 15.94 -0.80
N LYS A 80 -5.04 16.60 0.38
CA LYS A 80 -4.54 17.97 0.50
C LYS A 80 -3.12 18.11 -0.06
N ARG A 81 -2.22 17.19 0.31
CA ARG A 81 -0.82 17.19 -0.14
C ARG A 81 -0.71 16.82 -1.62
N PHE A 82 -1.53 15.89 -2.12
CA PHE A 82 -1.62 15.59 -3.54
C PHE A 82 -2.09 16.81 -4.35
N LYS A 83 -3.15 17.47 -3.92
CA LYS A 83 -3.68 18.69 -4.56
C LYS A 83 -2.66 19.83 -4.60
N SER A 84 -1.77 19.93 -3.63
CA SER A 84 -0.68 20.93 -3.64
C SER A 84 0.42 20.62 -4.65
N GLY A 85 0.39 19.45 -5.32
CA GLY A 85 1.41 19.03 -6.27
C GLY A 85 2.70 18.54 -5.60
N GLU A 86 2.68 18.20 -4.31
CA GLU A 86 3.87 17.76 -3.58
C GLU A 86 4.45 16.46 -4.15
N PHE A 87 3.62 15.57 -4.67
CA PHE A 87 4.03 14.33 -5.30
C PHE A 87 3.18 14.04 -6.55
N ALA A 88 3.82 13.47 -7.58
CA ALA A 88 3.18 13.16 -8.85
C ALA A 88 2.67 11.71 -8.92
N PHE A 89 3.21 10.82 -8.10
CA PHE A 89 2.78 9.43 -7.99
C PHE A 89 2.27 9.15 -6.58
N THR A 90 1.34 8.19 -6.48
CA THR A 90 0.69 7.83 -5.23
C THR A 90 0.73 6.33 -5.02
N HIS A 91 0.84 5.92 -3.76
CA HIS A 91 0.47 4.59 -3.29
C HIS A 91 -0.53 4.77 -2.16
N SER A 92 -1.75 4.29 -2.34
CA SER A 92 -2.86 4.54 -1.41
C SER A 92 -3.85 3.38 -1.38
N ASN A 93 -4.74 3.38 -0.39
CA ASN A 93 -5.85 2.43 -0.36
C ASN A 93 -6.93 2.79 -1.40
N SER A 94 -7.88 1.88 -1.60
CA SER A 94 -8.89 2.03 -2.66
C SER A 94 -9.89 3.17 -2.43
N ILE A 95 -10.16 3.60 -1.19
CA ILE A 95 -11.03 4.78 -0.97
C ILE A 95 -10.30 6.08 -1.30
N LEU A 96 -9.03 6.21 -0.94
CA LEU A 96 -8.21 7.35 -1.36
C LEU A 96 -8.04 7.41 -2.88
N TYR A 97 -7.86 6.25 -3.54
CA TYR A 97 -7.87 6.21 -5.00
C TYR A 97 -9.17 6.81 -5.56
N VAL A 98 -10.33 6.40 -5.06
CA VAL A 98 -11.62 6.94 -5.52
C VAL A 98 -11.71 8.45 -5.27
N ILE A 99 -11.34 8.94 -4.09
CA ILE A 99 -11.31 10.37 -3.78
C ILE A 99 -10.43 11.14 -4.78
N LEU A 100 -9.20 10.66 -5.02
CA LEU A 100 -8.27 11.30 -5.93
C LEU A 100 -8.71 11.19 -7.39
N LYS A 101 -9.38 10.11 -7.76
CA LYS A 101 -9.95 9.92 -9.09
C LYS A 101 -11.08 10.92 -9.37
N GLU A 102 -12.05 11.01 -8.47
CA GLU A 102 -13.22 11.88 -8.62
C GLU A 102 -12.85 13.38 -8.57
N HIS A 103 -11.92 13.77 -7.71
CA HIS A 103 -11.58 15.17 -7.51
C HIS A 103 -10.42 15.67 -8.38
N HIS A 104 -9.53 14.79 -8.82
CA HIS A 104 -8.24 15.18 -9.44
C HIS A 104 -7.88 14.38 -10.69
N ASP A 105 -8.78 13.53 -11.21
CA ASP A 105 -8.55 12.69 -12.41
C ASP A 105 -7.31 11.79 -12.31
N LEU A 106 -7.02 11.24 -11.12
CA LEU A 106 -5.88 10.35 -10.91
C LEU A 106 -5.87 9.22 -11.96
N ILE A 107 -4.70 8.96 -12.54
CA ILE A 107 -4.49 7.84 -13.48
C ILE A 107 -4.18 6.59 -12.66
N LEU A 108 -4.96 5.53 -12.84
CA LEU A 108 -4.71 4.21 -12.26
C LEU A 108 -3.50 3.55 -12.93
N LEU A 109 -2.56 3.02 -12.14
CA LEU A 109 -1.40 2.31 -12.65
C LEU A 109 -1.51 0.79 -12.44
N ALA A 110 -1.55 0.35 -11.19
CA ALA A 110 -1.63 -1.06 -10.83
C ALA A 110 -2.09 -1.21 -9.38
N SER A 111 -2.73 -2.33 -9.07
CA SER A 111 -3.12 -2.70 -7.70
C SER A 111 -2.23 -3.78 -7.14
N GLU A 112 -1.90 -3.70 -5.85
CA GLU A 112 -1.14 -4.71 -5.13
C GLU A 112 -1.90 -6.04 -5.09
N LYS A 113 -1.17 -7.15 -5.27
CA LYS A 113 -1.66 -8.50 -4.98
C LYS A 113 -1.18 -8.98 -3.63
N ARG A 114 -2.10 -9.54 -2.85
CA ARG A 114 -1.79 -10.19 -1.58
C ARG A 114 -2.71 -11.38 -1.32
N GLY A 115 -2.11 -12.51 -0.96
CA GLY A 115 -2.84 -13.71 -0.60
C GLY A 115 -3.70 -14.29 -1.72
N LYS A 116 -4.69 -15.06 -1.35
CA LYS A 116 -5.48 -15.87 -2.30
C LYS A 116 -6.45 -15.09 -3.17
N PHE A 117 -6.78 -13.84 -2.79
CA PHE A 117 -7.73 -13.01 -3.54
C PHE A 117 -7.05 -12.09 -4.58
N GLY A 118 -5.74 -12.23 -4.77
CA GLY A 118 -4.97 -11.43 -5.73
C GLY A 118 -5.03 -9.93 -5.41
N PRO A 119 -5.51 -9.07 -6.35
CA PRO A 119 -5.55 -7.62 -6.14
C PRO A 119 -6.76 -7.15 -5.31
N ARG A 120 -7.46 -8.05 -4.63
CA ARG A 120 -8.68 -7.75 -3.89
C ARG A 120 -8.62 -8.25 -2.45
N THR A 121 -9.49 -7.69 -1.64
CA THR A 121 -9.73 -8.08 -0.25
C THR A 121 -11.22 -7.92 0.09
N ALA A 122 -11.62 -8.31 1.28
CA ALA A 122 -12.97 -8.10 1.80
C ALA A 122 -12.93 -7.70 3.27
N GLY A 123 -13.89 -6.93 3.69
CA GLY A 123 -14.16 -6.68 5.09
C GLY A 123 -15.01 -7.78 5.71
N THR A 124 -14.78 -8.10 6.97
CA THR A 124 -15.54 -9.09 7.74
C THR A 124 -15.93 -8.55 9.10
N ILE A 125 -17.08 -8.99 9.60
CA ILE A 125 -17.45 -8.81 10.99
C ILE A 125 -17.25 -10.12 11.72
N ILE A 126 -16.37 -10.12 12.71
CA ILE A 126 -15.96 -11.29 13.48
C ILE A 126 -16.43 -11.18 14.93
N VAL A 127 -16.72 -12.34 15.51
CA VAL A 127 -16.97 -12.52 16.93
C VAL A 127 -16.18 -13.72 17.43
N ARG A 128 -16.00 -13.84 18.74
CA ARG A 128 -15.40 -15.04 19.33
C ARG A 128 -16.35 -16.23 19.22
N LYS A 129 -15.82 -17.43 18.93
CA LYS A 129 -16.59 -18.65 18.71
C LYS A 129 -17.46 -19.03 19.92
N ASP A 130 -16.95 -18.81 21.12
CA ASP A 130 -17.65 -19.13 22.37
C ASP A 130 -18.62 -18.02 22.84
N SER A 131 -18.77 -16.94 22.05
CA SER A 131 -19.72 -15.84 22.35
C SER A 131 -21.19 -16.24 22.22
N GLY A 132 -21.48 -17.34 21.51
CA GLY A 132 -22.85 -17.75 21.16
C GLY A 132 -23.51 -16.88 20.07
N ILE A 133 -22.84 -15.84 19.56
CA ILE A 133 -23.33 -14.97 18.48
C ILE A 133 -23.06 -15.67 17.14
N THR A 134 -24.11 -15.83 16.31
CA THR A 134 -24.02 -16.57 15.04
C THR A 134 -24.47 -15.76 13.82
N LYS A 135 -25.10 -14.60 14.02
CA LYS A 135 -25.63 -13.73 12.96
C LYS A 135 -25.58 -12.25 13.34
N LEU A 136 -25.56 -11.37 12.33
CA LEU A 136 -25.46 -9.91 12.52
C LEU A 136 -26.58 -9.33 13.39
N SER A 137 -27.80 -9.85 13.29
CA SER A 137 -28.93 -9.35 14.10
C SER A 137 -28.76 -9.56 15.61
N GLU A 138 -27.87 -10.44 16.04
CA GLU A 138 -27.58 -10.69 17.48
C GLU A 138 -26.55 -9.70 18.05
N LEU A 139 -26.02 -8.81 17.21
CA LEU A 139 -25.14 -7.70 17.64
C LEU A 139 -25.92 -6.55 18.29
N LYS A 140 -27.24 -6.62 18.37
CA LYS A 140 -28.05 -5.57 19.04
C LYS A 140 -27.56 -5.34 20.46
N GLY A 141 -27.22 -4.07 20.77
CA GLY A 141 -26.70 -3.69 22.08
C GLY A 141 -25.30 -4.17 22.41
N LYS A 142 -24.58 -4.78 21.44
CA LYS A 142 -23.21 -5.27 21.61
C LYS A 142 -22.17 -4.20 21.33
N ARG A 143 -20.95 -4.43 21.83
CA ARG A 143 -19.79 -3.56 21.59
C ARG A 143 -19.04 -4.04 20.36
N ILE A 144 -18.76 -3.14 19.42
CA ILE A 144 -17.96 -3.43 18.25
C ILE A 144 -16.76 -2.47 18.12
N ALA A 145 -15.62 -2.99 17.68
CA ALA A 145 -14.47 -2.18 17.32
C ALA A 145 -14.34 -2.11 15.79
N PHE A 146 -14.12 -0.89 15.28
CA PHE A 146 -13.82 -0.61 13.89
C PHE A 146 -12.40 -0.10 13.73
N GLY A 147 -11.85 -0.19 12.53
CA GLY A 147 -10.65 0.50 12.08
C GLY A 147 -10.89 1.98 11.80
N PRO A 148 -9.87 2.68 11.26
CA PRO A 148 -9.99 4.09 10.90
C PRO A 148 -11.08 4.35 9.86
N MET A 149 -11.76 5.48 9.94
CA MET A 149 -12.91 5.80 9.05
C MET A 149 -12.56 5.75 7.55
N LEU A 150 -11.36 6.21 7.14
CA LEU A 150 -10.93 6.14 5.75
C LEU A 150 -10.25 4.80 5.39
N ALA A 151 -10.55 3.73 6.12
CA ALA A 151 -10.13 2.38 5.78
C ALA A 151 -11.23 1.68 4.97
N PRO A 152 -10.94 1.21 3.74
CA PRO A 152 -11.92 0.51 2.90
C PRO A 152 -12.37 -0.82 3.52
N THR A 153 -11.48 -1.52 4.24
CA THR A 153 -11.78 -2.68 5.10
C THR A 153 -11.38 -2.36 6.53
N GLY A 154 -12.06 -2.94 7.48
CA GLY A 154 -11.96 -2.60 8.91
C GLY A 154 -12.90 -1.46 9.31
N TYR A 155 -13.49 -0.72 8.36
CA TYR A 155 -14.53 0.27 8.62
C TYR A 155 -15.60 0.30 7.52
N MET A 156 -15.31 0.85 6.34
CA MET A 156 -16.31 1.17 5.32
C MET A 156 -17.08 -0.06 4.84
N ALA A 157 -16.39 -1.12 4.48
CA ALA A 157 -17.01 -2.33 3.93
C ALA A 157 -17.86 -3.06 4.98
N GLU A 158 -17.43 -3.06 6.22
CA GLU A 158 -18.17 -3.68 7.34
C GLU A 158 -19.36 -2.83 7.78
N TYR A 159 -19.21 -1.52 7.77
CA TYR A 159 -20.33 -0.60 8.03
C TYR A 159 -21.39 -0.74 6.93
N ASP A 160 -20.99 -0.75 5.65
CA ASP A 160 -21.87 -1.01 4.50
C ASP A 160 -22.54 -2.38 4.59
N LEU A 161 -21.83 -3.42 5.03
CA LEU A 161 -22.38 -4.75 5.24
C LEU A 161 -23.52 -4.73 6.26
N MET A 162 -23.38 -3.99 7.35
CA MET A 162 -24.45 -3.82 8.34
C MET A 162 -25.65 -3.08 7.76
N LEU A 163 -25.43 -1.93 7.09
CA LEU A 163 -26.52 -1.16 6.46
C LEU A 163 -27.31 -1.99 5.44
N ARG A 164 -26.63 -2.80 4.62
CA ARG A 164 -27.27 -3.69 3.63
C ARG A 164 -28.09 -4.81 4.27
N ASN A 165 -27.85 -5.13 5.53
CA ASN A 165 -28.63 -6.08 6.33
C ASN A 165 -29.69 -5.38 7.19
N GLY A 166 -30.00 -4.10 6.92
CA GLY A 166 -30.99 -3.33 7.66
C GLY A 166 -30.56 -2.94 9.08
N ILE A 167 -29.24 -2.96 9.32
CA ILE A 167 -28.64 -2.64 10.62
C ILE A 167 -27.91 -1.32 10.49
N ASP A 168 -28.41 -0.27 11.13
CA ASP A 168 -27.70 0.99 11.30
C ASP A 168 -26.83 0.90 12.56
N PRO A 169 -25.47 0.90 12.40
CA PRO A 169 -24.57 0.79 13.54
C PRO A 169 -24.78 1.83 14.62
N GLU A 170 -25.15 3.07 14.26
CA GLU A 170 -25.35 4.18 15.20
C GLU A 170 -26.50 3.94 16.19
N SER A 171 -27.57 3.32 15.72
CA SER A 171 -28.76 3.08 16.54
C SER A 171 -28.87 1.65 17.07
N PHE A 172 -28.17 0.70 16.47
CA PHE A 172 -28.32 -0.73 16.75
C PHE A 172 -27.32 -1.26 17.78
N LEU A 173 -26.08 -0.76 17.74
CA LEU A 173 -25.01 -1.22 18.61
C LEU A 173 -25.12 -0.59 20.02
N GLY A 174 -24.65 -1.32 21.03
CA GLY A 174 -24.56 -0.77 22.40
C GLY A 174 -23.43 0.25 22.52
N ASN A 175 -22.35 0.00 21.85
CA ASN A 175 -21.22 0.92 21.72
C ASN A 175 -20.36 0.51 20.52
N TRP A 176 -19.98 1.47 19.69
CA TRP A 176 -18.95 1.25 18.69
C TRP A 176 -17.78 2.21 18.89
N SER A 177 -16.59 1.76 18.55
CA SER A 177 -15.37 2.51 18.82
C SER A 177 -14.34 2.31 17.72
N ILE A 178 -13.46 3.31 17.55
CA ILE A 178 -12.21 3.24 16.78
C ILE A 178 -11.06 3.31 17.78
N PRO A 179 -10.54 2.15 18.24
CA PRO A 179 -9.52 2.13 19.27
C PRO A 179 -8.21 2.77 18.81
N ASN A 180 -7.45 3.39 19.72
CA ASN A 180 -6.14 3.91 19.43
C ASN A 180 -5.22 2.82 18.84
N GLY A 181 -4.57 3.16 17.72
CA GLY A 181 -3.70 2.23 17.00
C GLY A 181 -4.44 1.15 16.21
N SER A 182 -5.75 1.32 15.95
CA SER A 182 -6.57 0.44 15.11
C SER A 182 -6.17 0.45 13.63
N TYR A 183 -5.23 1.31 13.22
CA TYR A 183 -4.53 1.19 11.92
C TYR A 183 -3.92 -0.20 11.73
N LYS A 184 -3.45 -0.84 12.81
CA LYS A 184 -3.14 -2.28 12.83
C LYS A 184 -4.43 -3.04 13.13
N HIS A 185 -5.08 -3.57 12.11
CA HIS A 185 -6.30 -4.37 12.26
C HIS A 185 -6.11 -5.60 13.16
N GLU A 186 -4.87 -6.11 13.26
CA GLU A 186 -4.49 -7.13 14.24
C GLU A 186 -4.95 -6.78 15.67
N LYS A 187 -4.88 -5.50 16.05
CA LYS A 187 -5.33 -5.07 17.39
C LYS A 187 -6.83 -5.25 17.60
N ILE A 188 -7.63 -5.06 16.55
CA ILE A 188 -9.09 -5.29 16.61
C ILE A 188 -9.34 -6.79 16.76
N ILE A 189 -8.65 -7.62 15.99
CA ILE A 189 -8.76 -9.07 16.06
C ILE A 189 -8.41 -9.57 17.47
N TYR A 190 -7.33 -9.06 18.07
CA TYR A 190 -6.97 -9.38 19.46
C TYR A 190 -8.02 -8.89 20.47
N LYS A 191 -8.63 -7.71 20.28
CA LYS A 191 -9.70 -7.24 21.17
C LYS A 191 -10.90 -8.16 21.18
N VAL A 192 -11.25 -8.73 20.04
CA VAL A 192 -12.28 -9.77 19.94
C VAL A 192 -11.82 -11.05 20.63
N LEU A 193 -10.61 -11.53 20.32
CA LEU A 193 -10.06 -12.75 20.89
C LEU A 193 -10.03 -12.74 22.43
N TYR A 194 -9.63 -11.60 23.01
CA TYR A 194 -9.53 -11.44 24.47
C TYR A 194 -10.84 -10.95 25.12
N GLY A 195 -11.92 -10.77 24.34
CA GLY A 195 -13.22 -10.40 24.87
C GLY A 195 -13.34 -8.93 25.34
N GLU A 196 -12.40 -8.07 24.91
CA GLU A 196 -12.48 -6.62 25.20
C GLU A 196 -13.67 -5.97 24.48
N VAL A 197 -14.05 -6.50 23.31
CA VAL A 197 -15.25 -6.16 22.55
C VAL A 197 -15.97 -7.44 22.14
N ASP A 198 -17.26 -7.32 21.84
CA ASP A 198 -18.10 -8.46 21.48
C ASP A 198 -17.93 -8.84 20.00
N ALA A 199 -17.65 -7.84 19.15
CA ALA A 199 -17.41 -8.00 17.71
C ALA A 199 -16.29 -7.07 17.23
N GLY A 200 -15.75 -7.36 16.04
CA GLY A 200 -14.72 -6.53 15.40
C GLY A 200 -14.90 -6.49 13.89
N ALA A 201 -14.59 -5.35 13.30
CA ALA A 201 -14.46 -5.15 11.87
C ALA A 201 -13.00 -5.42 11.47
N ALA A 202 -12.76 -6.40 10.60
CA ALA A 202 -11.41 -6.79 10.21
C ALA A 202 -11.33 -7.23 8.74
N PRO A 203 -10.23 -6.89 8.04
CA PRO A 203 -9.95 -7.46 6.73
C PRO A 203 -9.82 -8.98 6.81
N ILE A 204 -10.43 -9.71 5.88
CA ILE A 204 -10.29 -11.18 5.84
C ILE A 204 -8.83 -11.62 5.65
N LEU A 205 -8.05 -10.81 4.93
CA LEU A 205 -6.63 -11.06 4.71
C LEU A 205 -5.83 -11.07 6.02
N ASP A 206 -6.15 -10.19 6.97
CA ASP A 206 -5.41 -10.11 8.24
C ASP A 206 -5.68 -11.32 9.12
N LEU A 207 -6.92 -11.84 9.14
CA LEU A 207 -7.23 -13.11 9.79
C LEU A 207 -6.42 -14.26 9.22
N GLU A 208 -6.29 -14.33 7.88
CA GLU A 208 -5.52 -15.37 7.21
C GLU A 208 -4.01 -15.26 7.49
N VAL A 209 -3.47 -14.04 7.45
CA VAL A 209 -2.04 -13.80 7.72
C VAL A 209 -1.71 -14.13 9.16
N MET A 210 -2.49 -13.63 10.13
CA MET A 210 -2.27 -13.90 11.56
C MET A 210 -2.37 -15.39 11.90
N SER A 211 -3.33 -16.10 11.27
CA SER A 211 -3.45 -17.55 11.46
C SER A 211 -2.26 -18.30 10.88
N ARG A 212 -1.82 -17.95 9.67
CA ARG A 212 -0.64 -18.56 9.04
C ARG A 212 0.64 -18.32 9.84
N GLU A 213 0.74 -17.18 10.51
CA GLU A 213 1.85 -16.82 11.38
C GLU A 213 1.75 -17.43 12.79
N GLY A 214 0.69 -18.18 13.08
CA GLY A 214 0.46 -18.80 14.39
C GLY A 214 0.11 -17.82 15.51
N LYS A 215 -0.29 -16.58 15.17
CA LYS A 215 -0.69 -15.55 16.14
C LYS A 215 -2.09 -15.77 16.71
N ILE A 216 -2.97 -16.41 15.92
CA ILE A 216 -4.35 -16.77 16.26
C ILE A 216 -4.71 -18.10 15.61
N SER A 217 -5.83 -18.71 16.03
CA SER A 217 -6.53 -19.75 15.25
C SER A 217 -7.77 -19.13 14.60
N GLN A 218 -8.01 -19.43 13.31
CA GLN A 218 -9.28 -19.03 12.68
C GLN A 218 -10.49 -19.69 13.36
N ASP A 219 -10.29 -20.86 13.97
CA ASP A 219 -11.32 -21.57 14.70
C ASP A 219 -11.76 -20.89 16.00
N ASP A 220 -11.03 -19.87 16.46
CA ASP A 220 -11.41 -19.06 17.61
C ASP A 220 -12.51 -18.03 17.28
N PHE A 221 -12.85 -17.87 15.99
CA PHE A 221 -13.77 -16.86 15.52
C PHE A 221 -14.94 -17.46 14.72
N VAL A 222 -16.05 -16.69 14.72
CA VAL A 222 -17.14 -16.83 13.75
C VAL A 222 -17.18 -15.58 12.91
N ILE A 223 -17.20 -15.72 11.59
CA ILE A 223 -17.42 -14.62 10.63
C ILE A 223 -18.93 -14.49 10.45
N LEU A 224 -19.51 -13.42 10.97
CA LEU A 224 -20.95 -13.15 10.89
C LEU A 224 -21.38 -12.64 9.50
N GLY A 225 -20.44 -12.11 8.74
CA GLY A 225 -20.68 -11.65 7.39
C GLY A 225 -19.40 -11.14 6.74
N GLN A 226 -19.40 -11.15 5.41
CA GLN A 226 -18.31 -10.68 4.57
C GLN A 226 -18.84 -9.74 3.50
N SER A 227 -18.11 -8.65 3.25
CA SER A 227 -18.41 -7.72 2.16
C SER A 227 -18.10 -8.35 0.79
N PRO A 228 -18.58 -7.77 -0.32
CA PRO A 228 -18.00 -8.03 -1.64
C PRO A 228 -16.49 -7.80 -1.65
N LEU A 229 -15.80 -8.46 -2.58
CA LEU A 229 -14.38 -8.22 -2.84
C LEU A 229 -14.18 -6.82 -3.41
N ILE A 230 -13.24 -6.08 -2.87
CA ILE A 230 -12.87 -4.72 -3.28
C ILE A 230 -11.38 -4.65 -3.60
N PRO A 231 -10.93 -3.72 -4.48
CA PRO A 231 -9.51 -3.55 -4.78
C PRO A 231 -8.68 -3.28 -3.54
N TYR A 232 -7.45 -3.81 -3.54
CA TYR A 232 -6.46 -3.56 -2.49
C TYR A 232 -5.74 -2.23 -2.72
N CYS A 233 -4.56 -2.02 -2.11
CA CYS A 233 -3.79 -0.79 -2.31
C CYS A 233 -3.33 -0.61 -3.76
N THR A 234 -3.22 0.63 -4.19
CA THR A 234 -3.13 1.01 -5.59
C THR A 234 -2.07 2.06 -5.81
N PHE A 235 -1.29 1.90 -6.88
CA PHE A 235 -0.46 2.97 -7.41
C PHE A 235 -1.25 3.81 -8.42
N GLY A 236 -1.07 5.13 -8.34
CA GLY A 236 -1.64 6.11 -9.26
C GLY A 236 -0.65 7.17 -9.69
N ALA A 237 -1.00 7.93 -10.72
CA ALA A 237 -0.23 9.09 -11.18
C ALA A 237 -1.13 10.31 -11.36
N ALA A 238 -0.61 11.50 -11.11
CA ALA A 238 -1.29 12.76 -11.41
C ALA A 238 -1.54 12.88 -12.91
N LYS A 239 -2.70 13.45 -13.32
CA LYS A 239 -3.13 13.52 -14.72
C LYS A 239 -2.18 14.27 -15.66
N ASN A 240 -1.40 15.19 -15.10
CA ASN A 240 -0.42 16.00 -15.84
C ASN A 240 0.99 15.39 -15.87
N THR A 241 1.17 14.17 -15.35
CA THR A 241 2.45 13.45 -15.42
C THR A 241 2.71 13.03 -16.87
N GLU A 242 3.99 13.12 -17.30
CA GLU A 242 4.39 12.74 -18.66
C GLU A 242 3.94 11.30 -18.99
N PRO A 243 3.17 11.08 -20.10
CA PRO A 243 2.60 9.76 -20.42
C PRO A 243 3.63 8.64 -20.55
N LYS A 244 4.81 8.95 -21.12
CA LYS A 244 5.89 7.96 -21.25
C LYS A 244 6.43 7.51 -19.88
N LEU A 245 6.48 8.41 -18.90
CA LEU A 245 6.90 8.08 -17.55
C LEU A 245 5.82 7.28 -16.82
N VAL A 246 4.54 7.65 -16.99
CA VAL A 246 3.39 6.88 -16.46
C VAL A 246 3.49 5.43 -16.90
N GLU A 247 3.71 5.18 -18.21
CA GLU A 247 3.83 3.81 -18.75
C GLU A 247 5.10 3.09 -18.28
N LYS A 248 6.22 3.78 -18.11
CA LYS A 248 7.43 3.17 -17.53
C LYS A 248 7.21 2.71 -16.09
N VAL A 249 6.54 3.53 -15.26
CA VAL A 249 6.23 3.17 -13.87
C VAL A 249 5.24 2.02 -13.84
N ARG A 250 4.15 2.07 -14.62
CA ARG A 250 3.18 0.98 -14.76
C ARG A 250 3.86 -0.33 -15.11
N LYS A 251 4.67 -0.32 -16.16
CA LYS A 251 5.40 -1.51 -16.59
C LYS A 251 6.36 -2.02 -15.52
N ALA A 252 7.08 -1.15 -14.83
CA ALA A 252 7.99 -1.55 -13.75
C ALA A 252 7.23 -2.23 -12.60
N LEU A 253 6.03 -1.74 -12.22
CA LEU A 253 5.19 -2.37 -11.22
C LEU A 253 4.72 -3.76 -11.67
N LEU A 254 4.19 -3.89 -12.88
CA LEU A 254 3.65 -5.15 -13.42
C LEU A 254 4.73 -6.20 -13.67
N ASP A 255 5.94 -5.78 -14.05
CA ASP A 255 7.08 -6.66 -14.29
C ASP A 255 7.84 -7.08 -13.01
N LEU A 256 7.51 -6.52 -11.83
CA LEU A 256 8.19 -6.82 -10.57
C LEU A 256 8.08 -8.30 -10.22
N LYS A 257 9.22 -8.91 -9.91
CA LYS A 257 9.35 -10.35 -9.60
C LYS A 257 9.79 -10.59 -8.15
N PRO A 258 9.47 -11.75 -7.57
CA PRO A 258 9.91 -12.11 -6.21
C PRO A 258 11.43 -12.14 -6.02
N THR A 259 12.17 -12.26 -7.14
CA THR A 259 13.64 -12.28 -7.14
C THR A 259 14.27 -10.89 -7.22
N ASP A 260 13.49 -9.85 -7.55
CA ASP A 260 14.02 -8.49 -7.71
C ASP A 260 14.49 -7.93 -6.36
N THR A 261 15.69 -7.39 -6.38
CA THR A 261 16.37 -6.81 -5.22
C THR A 261 16.91 -5.44 -5.56
N VAL A 262 17.01 -4.60 -4.55
CA VAL A 262 17.69 -3.30 -4.61
C VAL A 262 18.65 -3.17 -3.45
N GLU A 263 19.59 -2.24 -3.55
CA GLU A 263 20.49 -1.90 -2.46
C GLU A 263 19.88 -0.77 -1.61
N VAL A 264 19.72 -1.01 -0.31
CA VAL A 264 19.26 -0.02 0.67
C VAL A 264 20.24 -0.03 1.85
N ASN A 265 20.89 1.09 2.12
CA ASN A 265 21.88 1.24 3.19
C ASN A 265 23.01 0.19 3.18
N GLY A 266 23.47 -0.20 1.97
CA GLY A 266 24.53 -1.21 1.80
C GLY A 266 24.05 -2.67 1.87
N GLU A 267 22.75 -2.90 2.08
CA GLU A 267 22.15 -4.23 2.13
C GLU A 267 21.29 -4.50 0.89
N ARG A 268 21.34 -5.74 0.40
CA ARG A 268 20.50 -6.19 -0.72
C ARG A 268 19.14 -6.67 -0.20
N VAL A 269 18.08 -5.92 -0.53
CA VAL A 269 16.72 -6.14 -0.04
C VAL A 269 15.81 -6.64 -1.15
N LYS A 270 15.04 -7.71 -0.91
CA LYS A 270 13.98 -8.19 -1.82
C LYS A 270 12.78 -7.25 -1.76
N VAL A 271 12.45 -6.61 -2.90
CA VAL A 271 11.44 -5.54 -2.99
C VAL A 271 10.05 -6.04 -2.56
N MET A 272 9.57 -7.13 -3.14
CA MET A 272 8.23 -7.67 -2.82
C MET A 272 8.12 -8.12 -1.37
N LYS A 273 9.18 -8.76 -0.84
CA LYS A 273 9.21 -9.21 0.56
C LYS A 273 9.15 -8.03 1.52
N ALA A 274 9.91 -6.96 1.25
CA ALA A 274 9.89 -5.75 2.08
C ALA A 274 8.52 -5.08 2.06
N ALA A 275 7.89 -4.98 0.88
CA ALA A 275 6.57 -4.37 0.71
C ALA A 275 5.41 -5.26 1.22
N TRP A 276 5.65 -6.53 1.56
CA TRP A 276 4.64 -7.53 1.97
C TRP A 276 3.59 -7.79 0.89
N ILE A 277 4.00 -7.85 -0.37
CA ILE A 277 3.12 -8.08 -1.52
C ILE A 277 3.56 -9.30 -2.32
N ASP A 278 2.62 -9.84 -3.11
CA ASP A 278 2.83 -10.95 -4.03
C ASP A 278 2.96 -10.48 -5.50
N GLY A 279 2.97 -9.18 -5.74
CA GLY A 279 3.09 -8.52 -7.04
C GLY A 279 2.06 -7.44 -7.27
N PHE A 280 1.89 -7.10 -8.54
CA PHE A 280 0.88 -6.16 -9.01
C PHE A 280 0.03 -6.75 -10.11
N GLU A 281 -1.18 -6.21 -10.28
CA GLU A 281 -2.10 -6.55 -11.34
C GLU A 281 -2.77 -5.29 -11.88
N GLU A 282 -3.05 -5.29 -13.17
CA GLU A 282 -3.79 -4.22 -13.81
C GLU A 282 -5.27 -4.36 -13.52
N LEU A 283 -5.86 -3.32 -12.92
CA LEU A 283 -7.29 -3.17 -12.76
C LEU A 283 -7.77 -1.99 -13.60
N THR A 284 -9.06 -1.93 -13.85
CA THR A 284 -9.73 -0.80 -14.48
C THR A 284 -10.41 0.08 -13.43
N ASP A 285 -10.70 1.34 -13.77
CA ASP A 285 -11.45 2.22 -12.87
C ASP A 285 -12.82 1.64 -12.46
N LYS A 286 -13.45 0.85 -13.34
CA LYS A 286 -14.71 0.15 -13.08
C LYS A 286 -14.61 -0.87 -11.93
N ASP A 287 -13.45 -1.45 -11.70
CA ASP A 287 -13.22 -2.37 -10.59
C ASP A 287 -13.40 -1.70 -9.22
N TYR A 288 -13.36 -0.35 -9.16
CA TYR A 288 -13.57 0.46 -7.96
C TYR A 288 -15.04 0.89 -7.75
N ASP A 289 -15.96 0.51 -8.64
CA ASP A 289 -17.39 0.82 -8.46
C ASP A 289 -17.97 0.29 -7.15
N PRO A 290 -17.60 -0.90 -6.65
CA PRO A 290 -18.03 -1.33 -5.32
C PRO A 290 -17.62 -0.37 -4.20
N ILE A 291 -16.41 0.23 -4.27
CA ILE A 291 -15.96 1.25 -3.32
C ILE A 291 -16.83 2.50 -3.39
N ARG A 292 -17.15 2.97 -4.61
CA ARG A 292 -18.03 4.13 -4.83
C ARG A 292 -19.42 3.91 -4.23
N GLU A 293 -19.99 2.73 -4.46
CA GLU A 293 -21.31 2.38 -3.93
C GLU A 293 -21.32 2.26 -2.40
N MET A 294 -20.29 1.67 -1.80
CA MET A 294 -20.13 1.63 -0.35
C MET A 294 -19.99 3.03 0.23
N ALA A 295 -19.10 3.86 -0.33
CA ALA A 295 -18.90 5.23 0.15
C ALA A 295 -20.15 6.09 0.09
N LYS A 296 -21.00 5.93 -0.95
CA LYS A 296 -22.30 6.58 -1.04
C LYS A 296 -23.26 6.14 0.06
N ARG A 297 -23.36 4.83 0.33
CA ARG A 297 -24.27 4.30 1.38
C ARG A 297 -23.83 4.66 2.79
N VAL A 298 -22.52 4.66 3.03
CA VAL A 298 -21.92 5.00 4.34
C VAL A 298 -21.78 6.52 4.53
N ASN A 299 -22.17 7.33 3.52
CA ASN A 299 -22.02 8.80 3.51
C ASN A 299 -20.56 9.25 3.72
N MET A 300 -19.63 8.63 3.02
CA MET A 300 -18.19 8.93 3.11
C MET A 300 -17.67 9.73 1.89
N PRO A 301 -16.54 10.42 2.02
CA PRO A 301 -15.88 11.06 0.87
C PRO A 301 -15.64 10.07 -0.28
N PRO A 302 -15.73 10.53 -1.54
CA PRO A 302 -16.03 11.90 -2.00
C PRO A 302 -17.53 12.23 -2.06
N TYR A 303 -18.40 11.34 -1.60
CA TYR A 303 -19.86 11.45 -1.76
C TYR A 303 -20.59 11.94 -0.49
N GLN A 304 -19.84 12.38 0.51
CA GLN A 304 -20.38 12.86 1.78
C GLN A 304 -21.34 14.06 1.58
N LYS A 305 -22.55 13.96 2.15
CA LYS A 305 -23.56 15.01 2.19
C LYS A 305 -23.68 15.54 3.62
N TYR A 306 -23.61 16.86 3.77
CA TYR A 306 -23.80 17.57 5.04
C TYR A 306 -25.22 18.10 5.18
#